data_66c3f269d72f73fe5a145b7019a52204
#
_entry.id   66c3f269d72f73fe5a145b7019a52204
#
_cell.length_a   1.000
_cell.length_b   1.000
_cell.length_c   1.000
_cell.angle_alpha   90.00
_cell.angle_beta   90.00
_cell.angle_gamma   90.00
#
_symmetry.space_group_name_H-M   'P 1'
#
loop_
_entity.id
_entity.type
_entity.pdbx_description
1 polymer ?
#
loop_
_entity_poly.entity_id
_entity_poly.type
_entity_poly.pdbx_seq_one_letter_code
_entity_poly.pdbx_strand_id
1 'polypeptide(L)'
;MPELNEAMMKNDSFWQYKYGAYSANDTLARGSYETDVLVIGAGYTGLSCAREIRKDDKTKRVMVLEANEIGFGASGRNGGFNMTLFGVEPEVTLLRWGKEKTREAQAYMQRAVQYVKDLIESENLDSDYEHTGIPLCQPSCPVGDFA
;
A
#
# COMPACT_ATOMS: atom_id res chain seq x y z
N MET A 1 -1.17 26.26 -15.24
CA MET A 1 -1.89 25.08 -14.69
C MET A 1 -2.22 24.21 -15.87
N PRO A 2 -1.84 22.93 -15.92
CA PRO A 2 -2.32 22.07 -16.99
C PRO A 2 -3.84 22.00 -16.89
N GLU A 3 -4.52 22.12 -18.01
CA GLU A 3 -5.96 21.99 -18.09
C GLU A 3 -6.36 20.67 -17.46
N LEU A 4 -7.33 20.74 -16.54
CA LEU A 4 -7.99 19.56 -15.95
C LEU A 4 -8.64 18.79 -17.11
N ASN A 5 -7.92 17.83 -17.63
CA ASN A 5 -8.29 17.06 -18.79
C ASN A 5 -9.45 16.12 -18.43
N GLU A 6 -10.29 15.77 -19.40
CA GLU A 6 -11.41 14.81 -19.26
C GLU A 6 -11.02 13.48 -18.60
N ALA A 7 -9.73 13.10 -18.63
CA ALA A 7 -9.18 11.94 -17.92
C ALA A 7 -9.34 12.04 -16.40
N MET A 8 -9.28 13.24 -15.80
CA MET A 8 -9.51 13.43 -14.36
C MET A 8 -11.00 13.31 -13.99
N MET A 9 -11.89 13.34 -14.97
CA MET A 9 -13.32 13.11 -14.76
C MET A 9 -13.71 11.63 -14.78
N LYS A 10 -12.80 10.73 -15.15
CA LYS A 10 -13.05 9.29 -15.29
C LYS A 10 -12.93 8.48 -14.02
N ASN A 11 -12.93 9.09 -12.85
CA ASN A 11 -12.84 8.36 -11.58
C ASN A 11 -11.51 7.58 -11.38
N ASP A 12 -10.47 7.90 -12.15
CA ASP A 12 -9.15 7.30 -12.03
C ASP A 12 -8.43 7.83 -10.79
N SER A 13 -7.65 7.00 -10.13
CA SER A 13 -6.79 7.45 -9.05
C SER A 13 -5.60 8.24 -9.61
N PHE A 14 -4.95 9.03 -8.75
CA PHE A 14 -3.69 9.70 -9.12
C PHE A 14 -2.65 8.70 -9.68
N TRP A 15 -2.58 7.51 -9.10
CA TRP A 15 -1.64 6.48 -9.50
C TRP A 15 -1.97 5.91 -10.88
N GLN A 16 -3.23 5.64 -11.16
CA GLN A 16 -3.69 5.21 -12.49
C GLN A 16 -3.43 6.29 -13.56
N TYR A 17 -3.64 7.55 -13.20
CA TYR A 17 -3.34 8.66 -14.09
C TYR A 17 -1.83 8.79 -14.39
N LYS A 18 -0.98 8.66 -13.34
CA LYS A 18 0.48 8.83 -13.47
C LYS A 18 1.16 7.68 -14.20
N TYR A 19 0.75 6.45 -13.91
CA TYR A 19 1.43 5.24 -14.40
C TYR A 19 0.64 4.47 -15.47
N GLY A 20 -0.56 4.92 -15.80
CA GLY A 20 -1.49 4.21 -16.67
C GLY A 20 -2.19 3.05 -15.98
N ALA A 21 -3.24 2.53 -16.61
CA ALA A 21 -3.88 1.32 -16.15
C ALA A 21 -2.94 0.13 -16.32
N TYR A 22 -2.76 -0.67 -15.26
CA TYR A 22 -2.03 -1.91 -15.36
C TYR A 22 -2.81 -2.87 -16.26
N SER A 23 -2.24 -3.22 -17.40
CA SER A 23 -2.80 -4.25 -18.27
C SER A 23 -2.68 -5.59 -17.55
N ALA A 24 -3.76 -6.03 -16.96
CA ALA A 24 -3.81 -7.35 -16.35
C ALA A 24 -3.53 -8.44 -17.38
N ASN A 25 -3.05 -9.58 -16.90
CA ASN A 25 -3.00 -10.80 -17.69
C ASN A 25 -4.38 -11.09 -18.29
N ASP A 26 -4.41 -11.86 -19.36
CA ASP A 26 -5.64 -12.26 -20.03
C ASP A 26 -6.72 -12.73 -19.06
N THR A 27 -7.96 -12.44 -19.40
CA THR A 27 -9.12 -12.93 -18.67
C THR A 27 -9.03 -14.44 -18.51
N LEU A 28 -9.16 -14.93 -17.29
CA LEU A 28 -9.12 -16.36 -17.01
C LEU A 28 -10.18 -17.09 -17.84
N ALA A 29 -9.74 -17.99 -18.69
CA ALA A 29 -10.65 -18.80 -19.50
C ALA A 29 -11.55 -19.69 -18.60
N ARG A 30 -12.74 -20.02 -19.08
CA ARG A 30 -13.59 -20.98 -18.35
C ARG A 30 -12.92 -22.34 -18.29
N GLY A 31 -12.84 -22.92 -17.09
CA GLY A 31 -12.19 -24.22 -16.90
C GLY A 31 -12.06 -24.57 -15.42
N SER A 32 -11.46 -25.71 -15.15
CA SER A 32 -11.04 -26.12 -13.81
C SER A 32 -9.55 -25.88 -13.67
N TYR A 33 -9.17 -25.27 -12.58
CA TYR A 33 -7.80 -24.93 -12.26
C TYR A 33 -7.42 -25.52 -10.92
N GLU A 34 -6.20 -26.02 -10.82
CA GLU A 34 -5.65 -26.58 -9.59
C GLU A 34 -4.51 -25.72 -9.09
N THR A 35 -4.57 -25.37 -7.84
CA THR A 35 -3.52 -24.60 -7.13
C THR A 35 -3.45 -25.08 -5.69
N ASP A 36 -2.29 -24.93 -5.07
CA ASP A 36 -2.13 -25.29 -3.66
C ASP A 36 -2.68 -24.20 -2.74
N VAL A 37 -2.63 -22.94 -3.20
CA VAL A 37 -3.19 -21.80 -2.49
C VAL A 37 -3.87 -20.86 -3.50
N LEU A 38 -5.11 -20.49 -3.20
CA LEU A 38 -5.86 -19.48 -3.93
C LEU A 38 -6.01 -18.22 -3.07
N VAL A 39 -5.56 -17.10 -3.60
CA VAL A 39 -5.74 -15.76 -3.01
C VAL A 39 -6.76 -15.00 -3.85
N ILE A 40 -7.80 -14.48 -3.21
CA ILE A 40 -8.84 -13.69 -3.87
C ILE A 40 -8.61 -12.22 -3.55
N GLY A 41 -8.40 -11.42 -4.60
CA GLY A 41 -8.08 -10.01 -4.55
C GLY A 41 -6.59 -9.71 -4.68
N ALA A 42 -6.24 -8.84 -5.63
CA ALA A 42 -4.87 -8.41 -5.91
C ALA A 42 -4.57 -6.98 -5.40
N GLY A 43 -5.06 -6.66 -4.19
CA GLY A 43 -4.62 -5.50 -3.44
C GLY A 43 -3.36 -5.79 -2.62
N TYR A 44 -2.88 -4.83 -1.84
CA TYR A 44 -1.68 -4.99 -0.99
C TYR A 44 -1.71 -6.25 -0.13
N THR A 45 -2.83 -6.55 0.52
CA THR A 45 -2.96 -7.71 1.39
C THR A 45 -2.81 -9.02 0.62
N GLY A 46 -3.52 -9.16 -0.51
CA GLY A 46 -3.48 -10.38 -1.30
C GLY A 46 -2.12 -10.62 -1.94
N LEU A 47 -1.53 -9.59 -2.54
CA LEU A 47 -0.20 -9.69 -3.16
C LEU A 47 0.88 -9.98 -2.13
N SER A 48 0.85 -9.31 -0.95
CA SER A 48 1.80 -9.58 0.12
C SER A 48 1.66 -11.00 0.65
N CYS A 49 0.43 -11.49 0.85
CA CYS A 49 0.16 -12.85 1.27
C CYS A 49 0.71 -13.88 0.26
N ALA A 50 0.40 -13.70 -1.02
CA ALA A 50 0.88 -14.58 -2.07
C ALA A 50 2.41 -14.61 -2.16
N ARG A 51 3.04 -13.43 -2.03
CA ARG A 51 4.50 -13.29 -2.03
C ARG A 51 5.14 -14.02 -0.85
N GLU A 52 4.66 -13.81 0.36
CA GLU A 52 5.25 -14.45 1.54
C GLU A 52 5.07 -15.98 1.51
N ILE A 53 3.91 -16.48 1.05
CA ILE A 53 3.72 -17.92 0.85
C ILE A 53 4.75 -18.50 -0.14
N ARG A 54 4.99 -17.81 -1.25
CA ARG A 54 5.97 -18.21 -2.26
C ARG A 54 7.42 -18.06 -1.79
N LYS A 55 7.68 -17.11 -0.91
CA LYS A 55 9.00 -16.92 -0.29
C LYS A 55 9.31 -18.04 0.70
N ASP A 56 8.31 -18.43 1.50
CA ASP A 56 8.41 -19.49 2.50
C ASP A 56 8.53 -20.88 1.84
N ASP A 57 7.73 -21.15 0.82
CA ASP A 57 7.77 -22.41 0.07
C ASP A 57 7.62 -22.17 -1.44
N LYS A 58 8.76 -22.21 -2.13
CA LYS A 58 8.83 -22.01 -3.59
C LYS A 58 8.17 -23.15 -4.40
N THR A 59 7.88 -24.30 -3.81
CA THR A 59 7.25 -25.42 -4.49
C THR A 59 5.74 -25.25 -4.63
N LYS A 60 5.12 -24.44 -3.76
CA LYS A 60 3.68 -24.18 -3.80
C LYS A 60 3.26 -23.40 -5.05
N ARG A 61 2.21 -23.88 -5.67
CA ARG A 61 1.52 -23.14 -6.73
C ARG A 61 0.54 -22.17 -6.07
N VAL A 62 0.80 -20.88 -6.21
CA VAL A 62 -0.07 -19.83 -5.67
C VAL A 62 -0.73 -19.12 -6.83
N MET A 63 -2.06 -19.07 -6.81
CA MET A 63 -2.88 -18.34 -7.77
C MET A 63 -3.51 -17.14 -7.08
N VAL A 64 -3.45 -15.98 -7.73
CA VAL A 64 -4.16 -14.77 -7.29
C VAL A 64 -5.24 -14.47 -8.32
N LEU A 65 -6.47 -14.33 -7.86
CA LEU A 65 -7.61 -13.93 -8.70
C LEU A 65 -8.03 -12.50 -8.32
N GLU A 66 -8.16 -11.66 -9.33
CA GLU A 66 -8.66 -10.29 -9.20
C GLU A 66 -9.86 -10.10 -10.13
N ALA A 67 -10.87 -9.39 -9.64
CA ALA A 67 -12.09 -9.17 -10.42
C ALA A 67 -11.94 -8.08 -11.48
N ASN A 68 -11.03 -7.15 -11.27
CA ASN A 68 -10.78 -6.01 -12.16
C ASN A 68 -9.29 -5.96 -12.53
N GLU A 69 -8.58 -4.98 -11.99
CA GLU A 69 -7.16 -4.74 -12.21
C GLU A 69 -6.40 -4.87 -10.90
N ILE A 70 -5.12 -5.21 -10.96
CA ILE A 70 -4.26 -5.25 -9.77
C ILE A 70 -4.28 -3.87 -9.11
N GLY A 71 -4.60 -3.85 -7.81
CA GLY A 71 -4.67 -2.61 -7.05
C GLY A 71 -5.91 -1.74 -7.32
N PHE A 72 -6.91 -2.22 -8.07
CA PHE A 72 -8.11 -1.45 -8.43
C PHE A 72 -8.82 -0.82 -7.22
N GLY A 73 -8.86 -1.50 -6.09
CA GLY A 73 -9.48 -1.02 -4.87
C GLY A 73 -8.69 0.06 -4.12
N ALA A 74 -8.78 0.06 -2.80
CA ALA A 74 -8.10 1.01 -1.92
C ALA A 74 -6.57 1.02 -2.09
N SER A 75 -5.97 -0.08 -2.52
CA SER A 75 -4.52 -0.18 -2.74
C SER A 75 -4.00 0.74 -3.84
N GLY A 76 -4.76 1.00 -4.88
CA GLY A 76 -4.41 1.93 -5.94
C GLY A 76 -5.09 3.29 -5.84
N ARG A 77 -5.80 3.58 -4.73
CA ARG A 77 -6.58 4.80 -4.53
C ARG A 77 -6.26 5.53 -3.23
N ASN A 78 -5.18 5.14 -2.55
CA ASN A 78 -4.72 5.78 -1.32
C ASN A 78 -3.78 6.95 -1.62
N GLY A 79 -3.41 7.71 -0.58
CA GLY A 79 -2.49 8.84 -0.71
C GLY A 79 -1.01 8.46 -0.84
N GLY A 80 -0.66 7.17 -0.81
CA GLY A 80 0.71 6.68 -0.93
C GLY A 80 1.58 6.85 0.32
N PHE A 81 1.00 7.24 1.45
CA PHE A 81 1.78 7.46 2.67
C PHE A 81 2.13 6.15 3.38
N ASN A 82 3.42 5.91 3.57
CA ASN A 82 3.94 4.84 4.40
C ASN A 82 4.36 5.42 5.76
N MET A 83 3.45 5.37 6.74
CA MET A 83 3.57 6.08 8.00
C MET A 83 3.57 5.16 9.21
N THR A 84 4.17 5.62 10.31
CA THR A 84 4.18 4.92 11.59
C THR A 84 2.94 5.15 12.46
N LEU A 85 1.92 5.82 11.93
CA LEU A 85 0.65 6.05 12.64
C LEU A 85 -0.24 4.82 12.60
N PHE A 86 -0.78 4.44 13.75
CA PHE A 86 -1.72 3.32 13.89
C PHE A 86 -3.19 3.78 13.73
N GLY A 87 -3.45 4.56 12.70
CA GLY A 87 -4.79 5.04 12.35
C GLY A 87 -5.35 6.16 13.24
N VAL A 88 -4.71 6.44 14.39
CA VAL A 88 -5.07 7.52 15.32
C VAL A 88 -3.81 8.13 15.92
N GLU A 89 -3.93 9.35 16.41
CA GLU A 89 -2.83 10.05 17.09
C GLU A 89 -2.31 9.26 18.30
N PRO A 90 -1.01 9.28 18.59
CA PRO A 90 -0.40 8.56 19.72
C PRO A 90 -1.04 8.91 21.07
N GLU A 91 -1.47 10.16 21.25
CA GLU A 91 -2.14 10.65 22.45
C GLU A 91 -3.47 9.94 22.68
N VAL A 92 -4.25 9.74 21.62
CA VAL A 92 -5.52 9.00 21.66
C VAL A 92 -5.27 7.52 21.99
N THR A 93 -4.23 6.94 21.40
CA THR A 93 -3.80 5.56 21.68
C THR A 93 -3.38 5.42 23.15
N LEU A 94 -2.59 6.36 23.66
CA LEU A 94 -2.14 6.41 25.04
C LEU A 94 -3.31 6.50 26.03
N LEU A 95 -4.27 7.38 25.75
CA LEU A 95 -5.45 7.57 26.59
C LEU A 95 -6.32 6.31 26.63
N ARG A 96 -6.50 5.63 25.50
CA ARG A 96 -7.44 4.52 25.37
C ARG A 96 -6.86 3.17 25.80
N TRP A 97 -5.59 2.92 25.57
CA TRP A 97 -4.95 1.61 25.79
C TRP A 97 -3.73 1.63 26.70
N GLY A 98 -3.31 2.82 27.14
CA GLY A 98 -2.16 2.98 28.04
C GLY A 98 -0.81 2.93 27.35
N LYS A 99 0.22 3.28 28.10
CA LYS A 99 1.59 3.51 27.61
C LYS A 99 2.23 2.27 26.97
N GLU A 100 2.04 1.11 27.56
CA GLU A 100 2.67 -0.13 27.11
C GLU A 100 2.15 -0.54 25.72
N LYS A 101 0.84 -0.62 25.56
CA LYS A 101 0.20 -0.95 24.28
C LYS A 101 0.48 0.09 23.19
N THR A 102 0.54 1.38 23.57
CA THR A 102 0.93 2.43 22.62
C THR A 102 2.35 2.23 22.12
N ARG A 103 3.30 1.85 23.00
CA ARG A 103 4.68 1.55 22.61
C ARG A 103 4.76 0.31 21.71
N GLU A 104 4.02 -0.74 22.02
CA GLU A 104 3.95 -1.95 21.20
C GLU A 104 3.40 -1.66 19.80
N ALA A 105 2.30 -0.90 19.72
CA ALA A 105 1.71 -0.48 18.46
C ALA A 105 2.68 0.37 17.62
N GLN A 106 3.36 1.33 18.25
CA GLN A 106 4.36 2.16 17.58
C GLN A 106 5.53 1.32 17.05
N ALA A 107 6.05 0.40 17.85
CA ALA A 107 7.12 -0.49 17.43
C ALA A 107 6.68 -1.42 16.29
N TYR A 108 5.43 -1.86 16.29
CA TYR A 108 4.86 -2.64 15.19
C TYR A 108 4.82 -1.83 13.90
N MET A 109 4.32 -0.59 13.94
CA MET A 109 4.25 0.28 12.77
C MET A 109 5.63 0.65 12.22
N GLN A 110 6.61 0.88 13.09
CA GLN A 110 8.00 1.10 12.66
C GLN A 110 8.55 -0.11 11.88
N ARG A 111 8.29 -1.33 12.35
CA ARG A 111 8.68 -2.54 11.62
C ARG A 111 7.95 -2.68 10.29
N ALA A 112 6.65 -2.31 10.24
CA ALA A 112 5.87 -2.34 9.00
C ALA A 112 6.42 -1.36 7.95
N VAL A 113 6.75 -0.13 8.36
CA VAL A 113 7.37 0.87 7.47
C VAL A 113 8.73 0.38 6.98
N GLN A 114 9.56 -0.17 7.88
CA GLN A 114 10.87 -0.71 7.51
C GLN A 114 10.73 -1.89 6.53
N TYR A 115 9.77 -2.79 6.77
CA TYR A 115 9.50 -3.92 5.86
C TYR A 115 9.18 -3.45 4.43
N VAL A 116 8.36 -2.39 4.28
CA VAL A 116 8.05 -1.83 2.95
C VAL A 116 9.31 -1.28 2.28
N LYS A 117 10.14 -0.55 3.04
CA LYS A 117 11.41 -0.03 2.54
C LYS A 117 12.34 -1.16 2.08
N ASP A 118 12.55 -2.15 2.92
CA ASP A 118 13.40 -3.31 2.62
C ASP A 118 12.90 -4.08 1.39
N LEU A 119 11.57 -4.18 1.23
CA LEU A 119 10.95 -4.80 0.06
C LEU A 119 11.27 -4.02 -1.22
N ILE A 120 11.09 -2.70 -1.20
CA ILE A 120 11.36 -1.82 -2.34
C ILE A 120 12.84 -1.94 -2.75
N GLU A 121 13.74 -1.87 -1.79
CA GLU A 121 15.18 -1.97 -2.02
C GLU A 121 15.60 -3.36 -2.52
N SER A 122 15.13 -4.44 -1.88
CA SER A 122 15.52 -5.80 -2.23
C SER A 122 15.01 -6.28 -3.58
N GLU A 123 13.84 -5.83 -3.98
CA GLU A 123 13.22 -6.18 -5.27
C GLU A 123 13.47 -5.12 -6.35
N ASN A 124 14.20 -4.04 -6.00
CA ASN A 124 14.48 -2.90 -6.88
C ASN A 124 13.21 -2.35 -7.55
N LEU A 125 12.17 -2.11 -6.74
CA LEU A 125 10.88 -1.63 -7.22
C LEU A 125 10.95 -0.14 -7.57
N ASP A 126 10.57 0.20 -8.79
CA ASP A 126 10.38 1.58 -9.23
C ASP A 126 9.05 2.11 -8.70
N SER A 127 9.08 2.71 -7.51
CA SER A 127 7.88 3.12 -6.76
C SER A 127 7.89 4.59 -6.35
N ASP A 128 8.85 5.38 -6.83
CA ASP A 128 9.06 6.77 -6.37
C ASP A 128 9.04 6.90 -4.82
N TYR A 129 9.60 5.91 -4.12
CA TYR A 129 9.60 5.91 -2.67
C TYR A 129 10.58 6.93 -2.11
N GLU A 130 10.05 7.89 -1.37
CA GLU A 130 10.82 8.91 -0.67
C GLU A 130 10.78 8.70 0.85
N HIS A 131 11.94 8.59 1.48
CA HIS A 131 12.05 8.45 2.93
C HIS A 131 12.31 9.81 3.59
N THR A 132 11.34 10.72 3.49
CA THR A 132 11.45 12.10 3.98
C THR A 132 10.96 12.30 5.40
N GLY A 133 10.23 11.34 5.95
CA GLY A 133 9.52 11.50 7.24
C GLY A 133 8.28 12.38 7.10
N ILE A 134 7.55 12.57 8.20
CA ILE A 134 6.41 13.49 8.27
C ILE A 134 6.85 14.70 9.09
N PRO A 135 6.86 15.92 8.53
CA PRO A 135 7.04 17.09 9.34
C PRO A 135 5.86 17.22 10.32
N LEU A 136 6.13 17.12 11.61
CA LEU A 136 5.15 17.46 12.64
C LEU A 136 5.05 18.97 12.68
N CYS A 137 3.98 19.52 12.12
CA CYS A 137 3.65 20.92 12.28
C CYS A 137 3.29 21.16 13.75
N GLN A 138 4.17 21.80 14.50
CA GLN A 138 3.84 22.27 15.85
C GLN A 138 2.81 23.41 15.73
N PRO A 139 1.91 23.60 16.73
CA PRO A 139 0.90 24.67 16.69
C PRO A 139 1.48 26.09 16.56
N SER A 140 2.79 26.25 16.69
CA SER A 140 3.53 27.50 16.52
C SER A 140 4.14 27.69 15.14
N CYS A 141 3.96 26.76 14.19
CA CYS A 141 4.46 26.92 12.82
C CYS A 141 3.56 27.91 12.07
N PRO A 142 4.04 29.07 11.64
CA PRO A 142 3.23 29.96 10.80
C PRO A 142 2.93 29.26 9.48
N VAL A 143 1.66 29.31 9.07
CA VAL A 143 1.14 28.72 7.81
C VAL A 143 1.70 29.52 6.62
N GLY A 144 3.00 29.52 6.41
CA GLY A 144 3.62 30.35 5.38
C GLY A 144 4.93 29.82 4.79
N ASP A 145 5.55 28.83 5.41
CA ASP A 145 6.90 28.39 5.02
C ASP A 145 6.92 27.11 4.15
N PHE A 146 5.83 26.83 3.47
CA PHE A 146 5.79 25.77 2.46
C PHE A 146 5.78 26.40 1.07
N ALA A 147 6.94 26.83 0.59
CA ALA A 147 7.19 27.20 -0.79
C ALA A 147 8.28 26.30 -1.38
#